data_ef94da445cfa23f56de924ba2510c81e
#
_entry.id   ef94da445cfa23f56de924ba2510c81e
#
_cell.length_a   1.000
_cell.length_b   1.000
_cell.length_c   1.000
_cell.angle_alpha   90.00
_cell.angle_beta   90.00
_cell.angle_gamma   90.00
#
_symmetry.space_group_name_H-M   'P 1'
#
loop_
_entity.id
_entity.type
_entity.pdbx_description
1 polymer ?
#
loop_
_entity_poly.entity_id
_entity_poly.type
_entity_poly.pdbx_seq_one_letter_code
_entity_poly.pdbx_strand_id
1 'polypeptide(L)'
;MMTRSAIVLLTALWLTAQPATGRGVSFELHQPDVFAAPGGNTNAWADIDGDGDLDYFVGFRGGPNRLYRHDRGQFRDVASALGLADEVETRAAAWGDYDADGDPDLFVGFADPSIPARVYRNDAKGTRFVNVAQAIGVDLKGVSRQPSWIDYDGDGDLDLFAAYRDGPNRLLRNDRGRFVDVTGAAGIGDRRRTVSAVWWDFDRDGDLDLFTANQEGDANGLYRQSGGRFEDVAAAAGVAGTPRPKEDGGVGPSVADVDLDGDFDLFVASYGPSPLYRNDSGRFTDVARDVGIDLRGHGVTSAFGDVDNDGRPDLYVANFMAGQPFYRDAFFINAATFLEALPDPFLKRDATHGVRFVDFDIDGRLDLSLTNNDPAGGGHPLWRNTGRMRGRSIAVEVADSNARRTRAGSEVRAYRAGTRELLSAALVDSGSGYCSQSDAPVHLGLSENWNGAIDIEVITLTSGARHASLVRNIAPEAYKGRALRIIATR
;
A
#
# COMPACT_ATOMS: atom_id res chain seq x y z
N MET A 1 -23.52 62.52 -19.52
CA MET A 1 -23.25 61.10 -19.81
C MET A 1 -22.38 60.55 -18.68
N MET A 2 -23.02 59.93 -17.69
CA MET A 2 -22.33 59.35 -16.52
C MET A 2 -22.21 57.83 -16.74
N THR A 3 -20.99 57.33 -16.87
CA THR A 3 -20.70 55.89 -16.91
C THR A 3 -20.70 55.30 -15.50
N ARG A 4 -21.62 54.38 -15.23
CA ARG A 4 -21.66 53.61 -13.98
C ARG A 4 -20.68 52.40 -14.12
N SER A 5 -19.63 52.40 -13.31
CA SER A 5 -18.78 51.24 -13.13
C SER A 5 -19.51 50.25 -12.17
N ALA A 6 -19.77 49.05 -12.68
CA ALA A 6 -20.28 47.94 -11.86
C ALA A 6 -19.10 47.25 -11.14
N ILE A 7 -19.11 47.32 -9.81
CA ILE A 7 -18.21 46.54 -8.96
C ILE A 7 -18.81 45.15 -8.83
N VAL A 8 -18.16 44.17 -9.43
CA VAL A 8 -18.48 42.76 -9.21
C VAL A 8 -17.81 42.34 -7.91
N LEU A 9 -18.60 42.18 -6.85
CA LEU A 9 -18.15 41.49 -5.63
C LEU A 9 -18.10 39.97 -5.91
N LEU A 10 -16.90 39.44 -6.04
CA LEU A 10 -16.67 37.99 -5.92
C LEU A 10 -16.81 37.60 -4.45
N THR A 11 -17.95 37.07 -4.08
CA THR A 11 -18.12 36.35 -2.80
C THR A 11 -17.40 35.02 -2.93
N ALA A 12 -16.23 34.90 -2.30
CA ALA A 12 -15.59 33.63 -2.07
C ALA A 12 -16.52 32.79 -1.15
N LEU A 13 -17.22 31.81 -1.71
CA LEU A 13 -17.86 30.77 -0.92
C LEU A 13 -16.75 29.94 -0.27
N TRP A 14 -16.54 30.13 1.02
CA TRP A 14 -15.84 29.18 1.84
C TRP A 14 -16.73 27.93 1.93
N LEU A 15 -16.45 26.90 1.13
CA LEU A 15 -16.96 25.58 1.37
C LEU A 15 -16.32 25.10 2.68
N THR A 16 -17.03 25.24 3.77
CA THR A 16 -16.70 24.46 4.98
C THR A 16 -16.94 23.01 4.61
N ALA A 17 -15.85 22.24 4.47
CA ALA A 17 -15.95 20.81 4.25
C ALA A 17 -16.75 20.21 5.40
N GLN A 18 -17.92 19.64 5.08
CA GLN A 18 -18.72 18.89 6.06
C GLN A 18 -17.97 17.60 6.37
N PRO A 19 -17.88 17.17 7.63
CA PRO A 19 -17.27 15.89 7.97
C PRO A 19 -18.04 14.75 7.27
N ALA A 20 -17.29 13.84 6.67
CA ALA A 20 -17.86 12.63 6.08
C ALA A 20 -18.14 11.62 7.19
N THR A 21 -19.39 11.28 7.42
CA THR A 21 -19.81 10.39 8.51
C THR A 21 -20.66 9.24 7.98
N GLY A 22 -20.39 8.03 8.48
CA GLY A 22 -21.20 6.85 8.19
C GLY A 22 -20.83 5.72 9.14
N ARG A 23 -21.81 5.02 9.71
CA ARG A 23 -21.63 3.85 10.59
C ARG A 23 -20.57 4.00 11.69
N GLY A 24 -20.41 5.22 12.26
CA GLY A 24 -19.44 5.49 13.33
C GLY A 24 -18.07 5.97 12.82
N VAL A 25 -17.78 5.88 11.53
CA VAL A 25 -16.56 6.40 10.90
C VAL A 25 -16.76 7.87 10.51
N SER A 26 -15.78 8.72 10.77
CA SER A 26 -15.80 10.14 10.45
C SER A 26 -14.42 10.61 10.05
N PHE A 27 -14.34 11.36 8.95
CA PHE A 27 -13.08 11.91 8.44
C PHE A 27 -13.19 13.40 8.18
N GLU A 28 -12.08 14.12 8.37
CA GLU A 28 -11.95 15.54 8.06
C GLU A 28 -10.73 15.77 7.15
N LEU A 29 -10.84 16.69 6.19
CA LEU A 29 -9.71 17.04 5.33
C LEU A 29 -8.59 17.67 6.16
N HIS A 30 -7.40 17.10 6.03
CA HIS A 30 -6.19 17.64 6.64
C HIS A 30 -5.45 18.48 5.63
N GLN A 31 -5.15 19.74 5.96
CA GLN A 31 -4.42 20.73 5.14
C GLN A 31 -4.82 20.73 3.63
N PRO A 32 -6.09 20.93 3.26
CA PRO A 32 -6.58 20.73 1.90
C PRO A 32 -5.84 21.57 0.85
N ASP A 33 -5.34 22.76 1.21
CA ASP A 33 -4.60 23.62 0.29
C ASP A 33 -3.20 23.08 -0.05
N VAL A 34 -2.58 22.32 0.87
CA VAL A 34 -1.27 21.66 0.66
C VAL A 34 -1.41 20.53 -0.36
N PHE A 35 -2.50 19.76 -0.27
CA PHE A 35 -2.76 18.58 -1.08
C PHE A 35 -3.67 18.85 -2.30
N ALA A 36 -3.80 20.11 -2.73
CA ALA A 36 -4.72 20.50 -3.80
C ALA A 36 -4.21 20.20 -5.23
N ALA A 37 -2.91 19.90 -5.41
CA ALA A 37 -2.35 19.69 -6.75
C ALA A 37 -2.98 18.48 -7.44
N PRO A 38 -3.53 18.61 -8.67
CA PRO A 38 -4.21 17.52 -9.38
C PRO A 38 -3.24 16.59 -10.09
N GLY A 39 -3.71 15.40 -10.47
CA GLY A 39 -2.95 14.46 -11.29
C GLY A 39 -2.00 13.54 -10.51
N GLY A 40 -2.24 13.31 -9.21
CA GLY A 40 -1.47 12.37 -8.39
C GLY A 40 -1.69 10.92 -8.82
N ASN A 41 -0.61 10.16 -8.99
CA ASN A 41 -0.62 8.74 -9.35
C ASN A 41 -0.24 7.84 -8.17
N THR A 42 0.93 8.07 -7.57
CA THR A 42 1.49 7.21 -6.53
C THR A 42 1.17 7.76 -5.14
N ASN A 43 1.22 6.88 -4.13
CA ASN A 43 0.87 7.18 -2.75
C ASN A 43 1.80 6.38 -1.82
N ALA A 44 3.01 6.93 -1.54
CA ALA A 44 4.05 6.22 -0.82
C ALA A 44 4.52 6.99 0.42
N TRP A 45 4.51 6.32 1.58
CA TRP A 45 4.80 6.87 2.89
C TRP A 45 6.05 6.26 3.51
N ALA A 46 6.88 7.06 4.16
CA ALA A 46 8.02 6.63 4.96
C ALA A 46 8.44 7.73 5.95
N ASP A 47 9.09 7.37 7.04
CA ASP A 47 9.82 8.28 7.91
C ASP A 47 11.23 8.47 7.34
N ILE A 48 11.42 9.49 6.47
CA ILE A 48 12.67 9.66 5.70
C ILE A 48 13.81 10.25 6.51
N ASP A 49 13.54 10.86 7.65
CA ASP A 49 14.57 11.51 8.47
C ASP A 49 14.71 10.94 9.88
N GLY A 50 13.92 9.91 10.20
CA GLY A 50 14.00 9.17 11.45
C GLY A 50 13.49 9.94 12.66
N ASP A 51 12.62 10.94 12.46
CA ASP A 51 12.05 11.74 13.53
C ASP A 51 10.76 11.15 14.13
N GLY A 52 10.21 10.13 13.47
CA GLY A 52 9.01 9.38 13.89
C GLY A 52 7.72 9.86 13.23
N ASP A 53 7.74 10.97 12.48
CA ASP A 53 6.61 11.45 11.70
C ASP A 53 6.70 10.88 10.28
N LEU A 54 5.58 10.40 9.71
CA LEU A 54 5.57 9.83 8.37
C LEU A 54 5.51 10.91 7.29
N ASP A 55 6.44 10.86 6.34
CA ASP A 55 6.50 11.72 5.16
C ASP A 55 5.78 11.10 3.97
N TYR A 56 5.33 11.94 3.03
CA TYR A 56 4.46 11.53 1.96
C TYR A 56 5.00 11.90 0.57
N PHE A 57 5.34 10.88 -0.25
CA PHE A 57 5.72 11.06 -1.65
C PHE A 57 4.54 10.83 -2.58
N VAL A 58 4.35 11.76 -3.51
CA VAL A 58 3.34 11.69 -4.58
C VAL A 58 4.00 11.88 -5.93
N GLY A 59 3.91 10.87 -6.79
CA GLY A 59 4.27 10.96 -8.19
C GLY A 59 3.10 11.48 -9.02
N PHE A 60 3.35 12.32 -10.02
CA PHE A 60 2.32 12.99 -10.79
C PHE A 60 2.29 12.56 -12.26
N ARG A 61 1.09 12.61 -12.87
CA ARG A 61 0.86 12.42 -14.29
C ARG A 61 1.35 13.60 -15.13
N GLY A 62 1.21 14.81 -14.60
CA GLY A 62 1.62 16.04 -15.27
C GLY A 62 2.04 17.08 -14.24
N GLY A 63 3.30 17.45 -14.27
CA GLY A 63 3.90 18.32 -13.28
C GLY A 63 4.91 17.62 -12.39
N PRO A 64 5.62 18.37 -11.55
CA PRO A 64 6.68 17.82 -10.71
C PRO A 64 6.14 16.91 -9.60
N ASN A 65 6.88 15.85 -9.32
CA ASN A 65 6.65 15.03 -8.14
C ASN A 65 6.77 15.87 -6.87
N ARG A 66 6.11 15.45 -5.81
CA ARG A 66 6.13 16.10 -4.51
C ARG A 66 6.55 15.15 -3.41
N LEU A 67 7.32 15.69 -2.47
CA LEU A 67 7.64 15.05 -1.21
C LEU A 67 7.20 16.00 -0.09
N TYR A 68 6.19 15.61 0.62
CA TYR A 68 5.66 16.36 1.74
C TYR A 68 6.32 15.88 3.02
N ARG A 69 7.24 16.69 3.54
CA ARG A 69 7.82 16.46 4.84
C ARG A 69 6.81 16.81 5.92
N HIS A 70 6.58 15.87 6.83
CA HIS A 70 5.75 16.04 8.01
C HIS A 70 6.60 16.56 9.17
N ASP A 71 6.09 17.52 9.92
CA ASP A 71 6.68 17.99 11.17
C ASP A 71 5.53 18.39 12.09
N ARG A 72 5.26 17.60 13.10
CA ARG A 72 4.26 17.88 14.15
C ARG A 72 2.88 18.26 13.62
N GLY A 73 2.36 17.47 12.70
CA GLY A 73 1.04 17.66 12.10
C GLY A 73 0.99 18.69 10.97
N GLN A 74 2.15 19.16 10.47
CA GLN A 74 2.24 20.11 9.36
C GLN A 74 3.07 19.53 8.22
N PHE A 75 2.47 19.46 7.03
CA PHE A 75 3.13 19.03 5.81
C PHE A 75 3.62 20.21 4.99
N ARG A 76 4.81 20.08 4.39
CA ARG A 76 5.37 21.03 3.45
C ARG A 76 6.09 20.33 2.30
N ASP A 77 5.89 20.77 1.07
CA ASP A 77 6.58 20.21 -0.09
C ASP A 77 8.06 20.59 -0.08
N VAL A 78 8.93 19.60 -0.09
CA VAL A 78 10.39 19.75 -0.11
C VAL A 78 11.04 19.10 -1.34
N ALA A 79 10.27 18.50 -2.26
CA ALA A 79 10.78 17.73 -3.39
C ALA A 79 11.79 18.50 -4.24
N SER A 80 11.47 19.75 -4.59
CA SER A 80 12.36 20.58 -5.41
C SER A 80 13.70 20.86 -4.73
N ALA A 81 13.69 21.13 -3.43
CA ALA A 81 14.91 21.39 -2.67
C ALA A 81 15.81 20.16 -2.55
N LEU A 82 15.21 18.96 -2.60
CA LEU A 82 15.90 17.68 -2.46
C LEU A 82 16.21 16.99 -3.80
N GLY A 83 15.83 17.61 -4.93
CA GLY A 83 16.08 17.06 -6.28
C GLY A 83 15.17 15.88 -6.65
N LEU A 84 13.99 15.76 -6.01
CA LEU A 84 13.01 14.70 -6.22
C LEU A 84 11.81 15.15 -7.06
N ALA A 85 11.77 16.39 -7.52
CA ALA A 85 10.68 16.98 -8.29
C ALA A 85 10.78 16.64 -9.79
N ASP A 86 10.77 15.36 -10.14
CA ASP A 86 10.75 14.91 -11.54
C ASP A 86 9.48 15.41 -12.24
N GLU A 87 9.65 16.01 -13.43
CA GLU A 87 8.54 16.51 -14.25
C GLU A 87 8.02 15.48 -15.27
N VAL A 88 8.53 14.24 -15.21
CA VAL A 88 8.12 13.13 -16.05
C VAL A 88 6.95 12.41 -15.39
N GLU A 89 5.98 11.92 -16.18
CA GLU A 89 4.86 11.16 -15.64
C GLU A 89 5.35 9.97 -14.80
N THR A 90 5.22 10.09 -13.49
CA THR A 90 5.61 9.07 -12.52
C THR A 90 4.46 8.10 -12.31
N ARG A 91 4.76 6.80 -12.45
CA ARG A 91 3.77 5.71 -12.31
C ARG A 91 4.06 4.76 -11.17
N ALA A 92 5.26 4.79 -10.63
CA ALA A 92 5.71 3.85 -9.63
C ALA A 92 6.53 4.56 -8.56
N ALA A 93 6.32 4.24 -7.29
CA ALA A 93 7.13 4.71 -6.18
C ALA A 93 7.19 3.65 -5.07
N ALA A 94 8.39 3.39 -4.54
CA ALA A 94 8.56 2.48 -3.42
C ALA A 94 9.67 2.97 -2.49
N TRP A 95 9.39 2.96 -1.19
CA TRP A 95 10.36 3.21 -0.15
C TRP A 95 10.94 1.92 0.39
N GLY A 96 12.27 1.89 0.62
CA GLY A 96 12.97 0.77 1.25
C GLY A 96 14.45 1.06 1.43
N ASP A 97 15.04 0.61 2.51
CA ASP A 97 16.45 0.77 2.85
C ASP A 97 17.26 -0.34 2.13
N TYR A 98 17.60 -0.11 0.84
CA TYR A 98 18.23 -1.16 0.00
C TYR A 98 19.71 -1.38 0.33
N ASP A 99 20.42 -0.40 0.87
CA ASP A 99 21.85 -0.51 1.21
C ASP A 99 22.10 -0.70 2.71
N ALA A 100 21.01 -0.79 3.47
CA ALA A 100 21.00 -1.14 4.89
C ALA A 100 21.73 -0.13 5.78
N ASP A 101 21.68 1.15 5.43
CA ASP A 101 22.27 2.22 6.22
C ASP A 101 21.31 2.80 7.28
N GLY A 102 20.05 2.42 7.22
CA GLY A 102 18.98 2.79 8.17
C GLY A 102 18.10 3.93 7.70
N ASP A 103 18.36 4.51 6.55
CA ASP A 103 17.58 5.58 5.94
C ASP A 103 16.79 5.02 4.73
N PRO A 104 15.47 5.22 4.62
CA PRO A 104 14.69 4.67 3.49
C PRO A 104 15.03 5.39 2.19
N ASP A 105 15.28 4.59 1.14
CA ASP A 105 15.58 5.02 -0.23
C ASP A 105 14.33 4.98 -1.11
N LEU A 106 14.31 5.75 -2.18
CA LEU A 106 13.15 5.89 -3.05
C LEU A 106 13.41 5.34 -4.46
N PHE A 107 12.68 4.30 -4.85
CA PHE A 107 12.53 3.91 -6.26
C PHE A 107 11.44 4.76 -6.93
N VAL A 108 11.72 5.26 -8.15
CA VAL A 108 10.75 5.99 -9.00
C VAL A 108 10.77 5.42 -10.42
N GLY A 109 9.59 5.02 -10.90
CA GLY A 109 9.39 4.51 -12.24
C GLY A 109 8.42 5.36 -13.06
N PHE A 110 8.62 5.43 -14.38
CA PHE A 110 7.94 6.35 -15.27
C PHE A 110 7.00 5.66 -16.26
N ALA A 111 6.06 6.45 -16.81
CA ALA A 111 5.17 6.02 -17.88
C ALA A 111 5.87 5.95 -19.25
N ASP A 112 6.88 6.80 -19.48
CA ASP A 112 7.65 6.82 -20.71
C ASP A 112 8.67 5.68 -20.71
N PRO A 113 8.55 4.68 -21.60
CA PRO A 113 9.42 3.52 -21.61
C PRO A 113 10.86 3.85 -22.05
N SER A 114 11.14 5.04 -22.55
CA SER A 114 12.48 5.48 -22.94
C SER A 114 13.29 6.03 -21.76
N ILE A 115 12.60 6.46 -20.70
CA ILE A 115 13.21 7.04 -19.51
C ILE A 115 13.48 5.94 -18.48
N PRO A 116 14.76 5.75 -18.06
CA PRO A 116 15.08 4.75 -17.07
C PRO A 116 14.50 5.13 -15.69
N ALA A 117 14.12 4.11 -14.93
CA ALA A 117 13.76 4.26 -13.52
C ALA A 117 14.90 4.90 -12.72
N ARG A 118 14.57 5.50 -11.60
CA ARG A 118 15.53 6.12 -10.67
C ARG A 118 15.50 5.41 -9.33
N VAL A 119 16.66 5.34 -8.69
CA VAL A 119 16.79 4.99 -7.28
C VAL A 119 17.48 6.17 -6.62
N TYR A 120 16.76 6.86 -5.79
CA TYR A 120 17.26 7.99 -5.01
C TYR A 120 17.70 7.49 -3.64
N ARG A 121 19.02 7.36 -3.46
CA ARG A 121 19.60 7.00 -2.18
C ARG A 121 19.52 8.20 -1.22
N ASN A 122 19.06 7.93 0.00
CA ASN A 122 18.97 8.89 1.09
C ASN A 122 20.28 8.93 1.88
N ASP A 123 21.17 9.86 1.57
CA ASP A 123 22.52 9.90 2.16
C ASP A 123 22.63 10.65 3.51
N ALA A 124 21.54 11.23 4.00
CA ALA A 124 21.64 12.12 5.15
C ALA A 124 20.30 12.39 5.84
N LYS A 125 19.59 11.33 6.20
CA LYS A 125 18.33 11.40 6.95
C LYS A 125 17.38 12.45 6.39
N GLY A 126 16.92 12.21 5.16
CA GLY A 126 15.95 13.07 4.49
C GLY A 126 16.45 14.47 4.06
N THR A 127 17.75 14.75 4.15
CA THR A 127 18.27 16.05 3.75
C THR A 127 19.03 16.04 2.42
N ARG A 128 19.37 14.87 1.89
CA ARG A 128 20.07 14.70 0.62
C ARG A 128 19.70 13.39 -0.05
N PHE A 129 19.26 13.47 -1.31
CA PHE A 129 19.01 12.31 -2.16
C PHE A 129 19.91 12.33 -3.39
N VAL A 130 20.40 11.16 -3.78
CA VAL A 130 21.28 10.99 -4.93
C VAL A 130 20.76 9.87 -5.83
N ASN A 131 20.52 10.16 -7.11
CA ASN A 131 20.13 9.10 -8.05
C ASN A 131 21.34 8.19 -8.34
N VAL A 132 21.24 6.96 -7.88
CA VAL A 132 22.30 5.93 -7.98
C VAL A 132 21.93 4.79 -8.91
N ALA A 133 20.75 4.78 -9.53
CA ALA A 133 20.18 3.65 -10.28
C ALA A 133 21.19 2.99 -11.22
N GLN A 134 21.86 3.75 -12.09
CA GLN A 134 22.85 3.22 -13.03
C GLN A 134 24.07 2.63 -12.32
N ALA A 135 24.52 3.27 -11.25
CA ALA A 135 25.71 2.83 -10.53
C ALA A 135 25.53 1.50 -9.81
N ILE A 136 24.29 1.21 -9.35
CA ILE A 136 23.95 -0.02 -8.63
C ILE A 136 23.39 -1.12 -9.55
N GLY A 137 23.20 -0.85 -10.85
CA GLY A 137 22.69 -1.84 -11.81
C GLY A 137 21.17 -1.86 -11.97
N VAL A 138 20.45 -0.81 -11.52
CA VAL A 138 18.99 -0.63 -11.66
C VAL A 138 18.71 0.34 -12.82
N ASP A 139 19.19 0.05 -14.02
CA ASP A 139 18.88 0.86 -15.23
C ASP A 139 17.69 0.23 -15.97
N LEU A 140 16.53 0.25 -15.34
CA LEU A 140 15.29 -0.36 -15.82
C LEU A 140 14.52 0.59 -16.73
N LYS A 141 14.11 0.10 -17.91
CA LYS A 141 13.29 0.80 -18.89
C LYS A 141 12.00 0.03 -19.17
N GLY A 142 10.92 0.74 -19.47
CA GLY A 142 9.60 0.19 -19.74
C GLY A 142 8.51 1.02 -19.10
N VAL A 143 7.23 0.72 -19.40
CA VAL A 143 6.09 1.35 -18.75
C VAL A 143 5.96 0.81 -17.33
N SER A 144 6.62 1.48 -16.39
CA SER A 144 6.67 1.05 -14.99
C SER A 144 5.28 0.92 -14.36
N ARG A 145 5.14 -0.10 -13.54
CA ARG A 145 3.99 -0.37 -12.69
C ARG A 145 4.49 -0.69 -11.29
N GLN A 146 3.89 -1.62 -10.57
CA GLN A 146 4.22 -1.92 -9.19
C GLN A 146 5.70 -2.23 -8.98
N PRO A 147 6.44 -1.43 -8.20
CA PRO A 147 7.73 -1.79 -7.65
C PRO A 147 7.54 -2.45 -6.28
N SER A 148 8.44 -3.33 -5.88
CA SER A 148 8.50 -3.85 -4.51
C SER A 148 9.95 -4.05 -4.10
N TRP A 149 10.34 -3.43 -3.00
CA TRP A 149 11.52 -3.80 -2.25
C TRP A 149 11.17 -5.02 -1.38
N ILE A 150 11.86 -6.13 -1.58
CA ILE A 150 11.51 -7.40 -0.98
C ILE A 150 12.75 -8.29 -0.81
N ASP A 151 12.93 -8.90 0.33
CA ASP A 151 13.97 -9.92 0.56
C ASP A 151 13.41 -11.28 0.12
N TYR A 152 13.42 -11.54 -1.24
CA TYR A 152 12.75 -12.72 -1.76
C TYR A 152 13.51 -14.01 -1.48
N ASP A 153 14.84 -13.98 -1.38
CA ASP A 153 15.65 -15.18 -1.17
C ASP A 153 16.12 -15.37 0.29
N GLY A 154 15.69 -14.47 1.18
CA GLY A 154 15.89 -14.58 2.62
C GLY A 154 17.33 -14.34 3.07
N ASP A 155 18.15 -13.65 2.26
CA ASP A 155 19.55 -13.37 2.59
C ASP A 155 19.73 -12.12 3.47
N GLY A 156 18.68 -11.31 3.57
CA GLY A 156 18.55 -10.12 4.40
C GLY A 156 18.85 -8.82 3.70
N ASP A 157 19.19 -8.83 2.42
CA ASP A 157 19.30 -7.64 1.58
C ASP A 157 17.97 -7.44 0.81
N LEU A 158 17.51 -6.19 0.66
CA LEU A 158 16.31 -5.92 -0.11
C LEU A 158 16.57 -6.02 -1.61
N ASP A 159 15.88 -6.94 -2.25
CA ASP A 159 15.83 -7.10 -3.69
C ASP A 159 14.79 -6.18 -4.31
N LEU A 160 14.78 -6.05 -5.63
CA LEU A 160 13.82 -5.22 -6.34
C LEU A 160 13.01 -6.03 -7.34
N PHE A 161 11.71 -6.11 -7.13
CA PHE A 161 10.75 -6.51 -8.15
C PHE A 161 10.19 -5.28 -8.84
N ALA A 162 10.04 -5.32 -10.17
CA ALA A 162 9.40 -4.27 -10.94
C ALA A 162 8.45 -4.88 -11.97
N ALA A 163 7.16 -4.55 -11.84
CA ALA A 163 6.14 -4.94 -12.79
C ALA A 163 6.11 -4.02 -14.01
N TYR A 164 5.82 -4.59 -15.19
CA TYR A 164 5.69 -3.88 -16.46
C TYR A 164 4.43 -4.30 -17.19
N ARG A 165 3.75 -3.31 -17.77
CA ARG A 165 2.56 -3.57 -18.60
C ARG A 165 2.90 -3.93 -20.05
N ASP A 166 4.02 -3.43 -20.57
CA ASP A 166 4.45 -3.51 -21.96
C ASP A 166 5.59 -4.52 -22.20
N GLY A 167 6.02 -5.21 -21.16
CA GLY A 167 7.14 -6.15 -21.20
C GLY A 167 7.12 -7.14 -20.03
N PRO A 168 8.13 -8.00 -19.97
CA PRO A 168 8.25 -8.92 -18.85
C PRO A 168 8.58 -8.18 -17.55
N ASN A 169 8.02 -8.65 -16.44
CA ASN A 169 8.41 -8.22 -15.11
C ASN A 169 9.92 -8.46 -14.89
N ARG A 170 10.50 -7.76 -13.94
CA ARG A 170 11.89 -7.88 -13.56
C ARG A 170 12.01 -8.23 -12.07
N LEU A 171 12.93 -9.15 -11.78
CA LEU A 171 13.41 -9.41 -10.43
C LEU A 171 14.92 -9.21 -10.42
N LEU A 172 15.37 -8.25 -9.66
CA LEU A 172 16.78 -7.91 -9.49
C LEU A 172 17.21 -8.29 -8.09
N ARG A 173 18.14 -9.24 -7.99
CA ARG A 173 18.73 -9.61 -6.70
C ARG A 173 19.79 -8.60 -6.28
N ASN A 174 19.75 -8.23 -5.03
CA ASN A 174 20.71 -7.32 -4.41
C ASN A 174 21.90 -8.09 -3.83
N ASP A 175 23.04 -8.00 -4.48
CA ASP A 175 24.30 -8.55 -3.96
C ASP A 175 25.05 -7.43 -3.22
N ARG A 176 24.64 -7.05 -2.02
CA ARG A 176 25.23 -6.01 -1.15
C ARG A 176 25.34 -4.63 -1.82
N GLY A 177 24.20 -4.12 -2.27
CA GLY A 177 24.09 -2.81 -2.93
C GLY A 177 24.39 -2.84 -4.44
N ARG A 178 24.54 -4.03 -5.05
CA ARG A 178 24.63 -4.23 -6.48
C ARG A 178 23.56 -5.18 -6.97
N PHE A 179 22.79 -4.74 -7.94
CA PHE A 179 21.65 -5.49 -8.45
C PHE A 179 22.02 -6.32 -9.69
N VAL A 180 21.54 -7.57 -9.69
CA VAL A 180 21.73 -8.54 -10.77
C VAL A 180 20.36 -9.02 -11.25
N ASP A 181 20.08 -8.92 -12.54
CA ASP A 181 18.82 -9.44 -13.13
C ASP A 181 18.78 -10.98 -13.05
N VAL A 182 17.92 -11.50 -12.20
CA VAL A 182 17.69 -12.93 -12.00
C VAL A 182 16.33 -13.39 -12.57
N THR A 183 15.61 -12.53 -13.26
CA THR A 183 14.25 -12.75 -13.78
C THR A 183 14.09 -14.09 -14.49
N GLY A 184 14.99 -14.40 -15.42
CA GLY A 184 14.95 -15.65 -16.19
C GLY A 184 15.31 -16.89 -15.35
N ALA A 185 16.27 -16.78 -14.44
CA ALA A 185 16.68 -17.86 -13.56
C ALA A 185 15.61 -18.19 -12.52
N ALA A 186 14.92 -17.16 -12.01
CA ALA A 186 13.83 -17.27 -11.06
C ALA A 186 12.52 -17.80 -11.70
N GLY A 187 12.34 -17.63 -13.02
CA GLY A 187 11.13 -18.10 -13.71
C GLY A 187 9.94 -17.15 -13.63
N ILE A 188 10.18 -15.85 -13.36
CA ILE A 188 9.13 -14.86 -13.07
C ILE A 188 8.89 -13.87 -14.21
N GLY A 189 9.61 -13.98 -15.31
CA GLY A 189 9.62 -13.04 -16.43
C GLY A 189 8.56 -13.30 -17.48
N ASP A 190 7.31 -13.54 -17.12
CA ASP A 190 6.25 -13.69 -18.11
C ASP A 190 5.90 -12.33 -18.78
N ARG A 191 5.11 -12.39 -19.85
CA ARG A 191 4.75 -11.21 -20.64
C ARG A 191 3.30 -10.79 -20.47
N ARG A 192 2.61 -11.30 -19.46
CA ARG A 192 1.26 -10.82 -19.13
C ARG A 192 1.32 -9.35 -18.77
N ARG A 193 0.24 -8.63 -19.01
CA ARG A 193 0.16 -7.19 -18.79
C ARG A 193 -0.01 -6.89 -17.30
N THR A 194 1.08 -7.07 -16.57
CA THR A 194 1.08 -6.87 -15.11
C THR A 194 0.91 -5.40 -14.77
N VAL A 195 -0.03 -5.12 -13.87
CA VAL A 195 -0.30 -3.77 -13.39
C VAL A 195 0.12 -3.61 -11.95
N SER A 196 -0.14 -4.61 -11.12
CA SER A 196 0.21 -4.56 -9.71
C SER A 196 0.60 -5.94 -9.20
N ALA A 197 1.26 -5.95 -8.05
CA ALA A 197 1.76 -7.17 -7.44
C ALA A 197 1.78 -7.03 -5.91
N VAL A 198 1.66 -8.15 -5.21
CA VAL A 198 1.77 -8.22 -3.75
C VAL A 198 2.48 -9.51 -3.35
N TRP A 199 3.28 -9.43 -2.29
CA TRP A 199 4.08 -10.53 -1.80
C TRP A 199 3.63 -10.97 -0.41
N TRP A 200 3.46 -12.29 -0.20
CA TRP A 200 3.23 -12.91 1.11
C TRP A 200 3.42 -14.42 1.00
N ASP A 201 3.59 -15.10 2.10
CA ASP A 201 3.66 -16.56 2.21
C ASP A 201 2.23 -17.11 2.25
N PHE A 202 1.63 -17.39 1.06
CA PHE A 202 0.20 -17.73 0.96
C PHE A 202 -0.13 -19.16 1.43
N ASP A 203 0.82 -20.08 1.37
CA ASP A 203 0.63 -21.49 1.74
C ASP A 203 1.42 -21.90 3.00
N ARG A 204 2.07 -20.91 3.65
CA ARG A 204 2.81 -21.05 4.90
C ARG A 204 4.00 -22.00 4.83
N ASP A 205 4.63 -22.12 3.68
CA ASP A 205 5.81 -22.96 3.51
C ASP A 205 7.12 -22.26 3.93
N GLY A 206 7.07 -20.95 4.20
CA GLY A 206 8.19 -20.15 4.70
C GLY A 206 8.99 -19.43 3.63
N ASP A 207 8.56 -19.48 2.40
CA ASP A 207 9.07 -18.69 1.28
C ASP A 207 8.09 -17.56 0.93
N LEU A 208 8.59 -16.43 0.44
CA LEU A 208 7.74 -15.34 -0.05
C LEU A 208 7.25 -15.63 -1.46
N ASP A 209 5.94 -15.68 -1.63
CA ASP A 209 5.27 -15.88 -2.89
C ASP A 209 4.85 -14.56 -3.52
N LEU A 210 4.52 -14.59 -4.80
CA LEU A 210 4.13 -13.41 -5.56
C LEU A 210 2.78 -13.58 -6.24
N PHE A 211 1.85 -12.67 -5.98
CA PHE A 211 0.67 -12.50 -6.81
C PHE A 211 0.85 -11.34 -7.79
N THR A 212 0.45 -11.53 -9.05
CA THR A 212 0.41 -10.48 -10.08
C THR A 212 -1.00 -10.30 -10.63
N ALA A 213 -1.49 -9.06 -10.57
CA ALA A 213 -2.74 -8.67 -11.20
C ALA A 213 -2.48 -8.22 -12.64
N ASN A 214 -3.16 -8.87 -13.59
CA ASN A 214 -2.93 -8.68 -15.02
C ASN A 214 -4.20 -8.17 -15.71
N GLN A 215 -4.02 -7.23 -16.65
CA GLN A 215 -5.09 -6.59 -17.41
C GLN A 215 -5.34 -7.22 -18.77
N GLU A 216 -6.33 -6.67 -19.49
CA GLU A 216 -6.67 -6.96 -20.90
C GLU A 216 -6.97 -8.44 -21.17
N GLY A 217 -7.70 -9.08 -20.24
CA GLY A 217 -8.10 -10.47 -20.34
C GLY A 217 -7.02 -11.48 -19.95
N ASP A 218 -5.79 -11.04 -19.66
CA ASP A 218 -4.71 -11.93 -19.21
C ASP A 218 -5.03 -12.52 -17.84
N ALA A 219 -4.69 -13.80 -17.63
CA ALA A 219 -4.81 -14.45 -16.34
C ALA A 219 -3.94 -13.76 -15.28
N ASN A 220 -4.43 -13.65 -14.04
CA ASN A 220 -3.55 -13.30 -12.93
C ASN A 220 -2.51 -14.40 -12.71
N GLY A 221 -1.38 -14.06 -12.11
CA GLY A 221 -0.36 -15.00 -11.68
C GLY A 221 -0.37 -15.18 -10.17
N LEU A 222 -0.14 -16.39 -9.71
CA LEU A 222 0.26 -16.69 -8.33
C LEU A 222 1.49 -17.59 -8.42
N TYR A 223 2.62 -17.03 -8.10
CA TYR A 223 3.90 -17.69 -8.21
C TYR A 223 4.35 -18.19 -6.87
N ARG A 224 4.24 -19.51 -6.66
CA ARG A 224 4.79 -20.15 -5.47
C ARG A 224 6.30 -20.23 -5.61
N GLN A 225 6.98 -19.71 -4.60
CA GLN A 225 8.43 -19.74 -4.52
C GLN A 225 8.89 -21.06 -3.88
N SER A 226 10.04 -21.58 -4.31
CA SER A 226 10.78 -22.63 -3.62
C SER A 226 12.26 -22.53 -3.98
N GLY A 227 13.09 -22.23 -2.99
CA GLY A 227 14.55 -22.13 -3.19
C GLY A 227 14.96 -21.11 -4.26
N GLY A 228 14.30 -19.95 -4.32
CA GLY A 228 14.57 -18.87 -5.26
C GLY A 228 14.00 -19.08 -6.67
N ARG A 229 13.14 -20.09 -6.86
CA ARG A 229 12.45 -20.37 -8.13
C ARG A 229 10.95 -20.26 -7.94
N PHE A 230 10.28 -19.78 -8.96
CA PHE A 230 8.84 -19.52 -8.95
C PHE A 230 8.10 -20.41 -9.95
N GLU A 231 6.98 -20.98 -9.51
CA GLU A 231 6.04 -21.75 -10.32
C GLU A 231 4.67 -21.07 -10.31
N ASP A 232 4.10 -20.80 -11.48
CA ASP A 232 2.73 -20.24 -11.54
C ASP A 232 1.68 -21.30 -11.20
N VAL A 233 1.07 -21.12 -10.03
CA VAL A 233 0.02 -22.02 -9.51
C VAL A 233 -1.38 -21.36 -9.52
N ALA A 234 -1.54 -20.16 -10.10
CA ALA A 234 -2.79 -19.38 -10.05
C ALA A 234 -4.04 -20.14 -10.46
N ALA A 235 -3.94 -20.96 -11.51
CA ALA A 235 -5.07 -21.77 -11.98
C ALA A 235 -5.43 -22.90 -10.99
N ALA A 236 -4.44 -23.57 -10.42
CA ALA A 236 -4.63 -24.65 -9.44
C ALA A 236 -5.12 -24.13 -8.09
N ALA A 237 -4.65 -22.94 -7.69
CA ALA A 237 -5.06 -22.25 -6.47
C ALA A 237 -6.43 -21.56 -6.58
N GLY A 238 -6.95 -21.32 -7.79
CA GLY A 238 -8.27 -20.74 -7.99
C GLY A 238 -8.29 -19.21 -8.17
N VAL A 239 -7.14 -18.55 -8.35
CA VAL A 239 -7.02 -17.08 -8.42
C VAL A 239 -6.69 -16.52 -9.82
N ALA A 240 -6.60 -17.36 -10.83
CA ALA A 240 -6.28 -16.93 -12.21
C ALA A 240 -7.30 -15.92 -12.77
N GLY A 241 -8.55 -15.97 -12.30
CA GLY A 241 -9.62 -15.06 -12.74
C GLY A 241 -10.00 -15.21 -14.22
N THR A 242 -9.79 -16.39 -14.83
CA THR A 242 -10.07 -16.66 -16.25
C THR A 242 -11.01 -17.84 -16.42
N PRO A 243 -11.75 -17.93 -17.57
CA PRO A 243 -11.75 -16.99 -18.70
C PRO A 243 -12.48 -15.68 -18.38
N ARG A 244 -11.99 -14.55 -18.95
CA ARG A 244 -12.62 -13.23 -18.82
C ARG A 244 -12.48 -12.44 -20.14
N PRO A 245 -13.40 -11.45 -20.41
CA PRO A 245 -13.29 -10.56 -21.56
C PRO A 245 -11.98 -9.77 -21.57
N LYS A 246 -11.58 -9.27 -22.76
CA LYS A 246 -10.38 -8.45 -22.89
C LYS A 246 -10.48 -7.12 -22.11
N GLU A 247 -11.70 -6.63 -21.93
CA GLU A 247 -11.99 -5.39 -21.19
C GLU A 247 -11.80 -5.55 -19.68
N ASP A 248 -11.84 -6.78 -19.19
CA ASP A 248 -11.68 -7.13 -17.78
C ASP A 248 -10.21 -7.40 -17.44
N GLY A 249 -9.87 -7.26 -16.18
CA GLY A 249 -8.53 -7.57 -15.70
C GLY A 249 -8.31 -7.16 -14.24
N GLY A 250 -7.42 -7.89 -13.56
CA GLY A 250 -6.95 -7.52 -12.23
C GLY A 250 -6.08 -6.27 -12.29
N VAL A 251 -6.21 -5.39 -11.29
CA VAL A 251 -5.48 -4.12 -11.22
C VAL A 251 -4.79 -3.92 -9.88
N GLY A 252 -5.53 -3.79 -8.78
CA GLY A 252 -4.98 -3.45 -7.48
C GLY A 252 -5.26 -4.52 -6.44
N PRO A 253 -4.36 -5.48 -6.22
CA PRO A 253 -4.50 -6.48 -5.17
C PRO A 253 -4.22 -5.88 -3.79
N SER A 254 -4.86 -6.43 -2.77
CA SER A 254 -4.51 -6.22 -1.38
C SER A 254 -4.78 -7.47 -0.57
N VAL A 255 -4.03 -7.65 0.51
CA VAL A 255 -4.02 -8.86 1.32
C VAL A 255 -4.31 -8.51 2.78
N ALA A 256 -5.22 -9.26 3.41
CA ALA A 256 -5.53 -9.16 4.83
C ALA A 256 -6.20 -10.45 5.32
N ASP A 257 -6.11 -10.74 6.60
CA ASP A 257 -6.86 -11.82 7.27
C ASP A 257 -8.26 -11.28 7.62
N VAL A 258 -9.23 -11.45 6.69
CA VAL A 258 -10.54 -10.77 6.80
C VAL A 258 -11.51 -11.46 7.76
N ASP A 259 -11.31 -12.75 8.05
CA ASP A 259 -12.16 -13.52 8.95
C ASP A 259 -11.48 -13.93 10.26
N LEU A 260 -10.19 -13.57 10.42
CA LEU A 260 -9.33 -13.84 11.59
C LEU A 260 -9.09 -15.34 11.84
N ASP A 261 -9.01 -16.13 10.77
CA ASP A 261 -8.65 -17.54 10.85
C ASP A 261 -7.13 -17.77 10.85
N GLY A 262 -6.39 -16.72 10.55
CA GLY A 262 -4.94 -16.66 10.54
C GLY A 262 -4.32 -16.89 9.16
N ASP A 263 -5.07 -17.21 8.10
CA ASP A 263 -4.64 -17.20 6.72
C ASP A 263 -4.90 -15.81 6.13
N PHE A 264 -4.00 -15.31 5.30
CA PHE A 264 -4.22 -14.02 4.65
C PHE A 264 -4.97 -14.21 3.34
N ASP A 265 -6.08 -13.47 3.20
CA ASP A 265 -6.97 -13.47 2.05
C ASP A 265 -6.54 -12.44 1.02
N LEU A 266 -7.01 -12.59 -0.22
CA LEU A 266 -6.66 -11.75 -1.34
C LEU A 266 -7.89 -11.07 -1.93
N PHE A 267 -7.97 -9.74 -1.88
CA PHE A 267 -8.89 -8.94 -2.68
C PHE A 267 -8.20 -8.41 -3.94
N VAL A 268 -8.90 -8.41 -5.08
CA VAL A 268 -8.37 -7.87 -6.34
C VAL A 268 -9.34 -6.84 -6.91
N ALA A 269 -9.04 -5.55 -6.71
CA ALA A 269 -9.72 -4.50 -7.45
C ALA A 269 -9.51 -4.72 -8.94
N SER A 270 -10.60 -4.73 -9.72
CA SER A 270 -10.56 -5.20 -11.12
C SER A 270 -11.37 -4.32 -12.05
N TYR A 271 -10.98 -4.28 -13.29
CA TYR A 271 -11.91 -3.96 -14.37
C TYR A 271 -12.82 -5.18 -14.55
N GLY A 272 -14.13 -4.98 -14.42
CA GLY A 272 -15.11 -6.05 -14.28
C GLY A 272 -15.40 -6.43 -12.81
N PRO A 273 -15.69 -7.70 -12.51
CA PRO A 273 -15.91 -8.17 -11.14
C PRO A 273 -14.62 -8.10 -10.29
N SER A 274 -14.75 -7.61 -9.06
CA SER A 274 -13.66 -7.58 -8.08
C SER A 274 -13.83 -8.72 -7.07
N PRO A 275 -13.05 -9.80 -7.15
CA PRO A 275 -13.17 -10.93 -6.24
C PRO A 275 -12.52 -10.66 -4.89
N LEU A 276 -13.06 -11.29 -3.83
CA LEU A 276 -12.40 -11.52 -2.56
C LEU A 276 -12.17 -13.03 -2.42
N TYR A 277 -10.94 -13.43 -2.55
CA TYR A 277 -10.52 -14.82 -2.44
C TYR A 277 -10.16 -15.14 -1.00
N ARG A 278 -11.03 -15.89 -0.29
CA ARG A 278 -10.69 -16.46 1.00
C ARG A 278 -9.66 -17.57 0.82
N ASN A 279 -8.61 -17.53 1.61
CA ASN A 279 -7.52 -18.47 1.62
C ASN A 279 -7.77 -19.57 2.65
N ASP A 280 -7.91 -20.80 2.22
CA ASP A 280 -7.97 -21.97 3.09
C ASP A 280 -6.66 -22.78 2.90
N SER A 281 -5.57 -22.37 3.54
CA SER A 281 -4.24 -23.02 3.47
C SER A 281 -3.73 -23.22 2.04
N GLY A 282 -3.66 -22.14 1.26
CA GLY A 282 -3.18 -22.12 -0.12
C GLY A 282 -4.23 -22.48 -1.18
N ARG A 283 -5.49 -22.66 -0.79
CA ARG A 283 -6.63 -22.82 -1.71
C ARG A 283 -7.58 -21.64 -1.56
N PHE A 284 -7.88 -21.01 -2.66
CA PHE A 284 -8.67 -19.80 -2.69
C PHE A 284 -10.09 -20.03 -3.22
N THR A 285 -11.06 -19.41 -2.54
CA THR A 285 -12.47 -19.41 -2.94
C THR A 285 -12.98 -17.96 -3.02
N ASP A 286 -13.55 -17.56 -4.14
CA ASP A 286 -14.17 -16.23 -4.26
C ASP A 286 -15.45 -16.17 -3.40
N VAL A 287 -15.39 -15.40 -2.32
CA VAL A 287 -16.47 -15.20 -1.37
C VAL A 287 -17.07 -13.79 -1.41
N ALA A 288 -16.64 -12.95 -2.35
CA ALA A 288 -16.98 -11.52 -2.37
C ALA A 288 -18.48 -11.28 -2.19
N ARG A 289 -19.33 -11.96 -2.96
CA ARG A 289 -20.78 -11.80 -2.87
C ARG A 289 -21.38 -12.33 -1.58
N ASP A 290 -20.82 -13.41 -1.07
CA ASP A 290 -21.34 -14.10 0.14
C ASP A 290 -21.13 -13.22 1.39
N VAL A 291 -20.06 -12.40 1.37
CA VAL A 291 -19.72 -11.46 2.46
C VAL A 291 -20.20 -10.02 2.22
N GLY A 292 -20.94 -9.75 1.14
CA GLY A 292 -21.55 -8.44 0.89
C GLY A 292 -20.77 -7.50 -0.02
N ILE A 293 -19.72 -7.99 -0.71
CA ILE A 293 -18.97 -7.23 -1.71
C ILE A 293 -19.41 -7.67 -3.11
N ASP A 294 -20.25 -6.90 -3.80
CA ASP A 294 -20.63 -7.14 -5.20
C ASP A 294 -20.22 -5.93 -6.05
N LEU A 295 -18.92 -5.77 -6.24
CA LEU A 295 -18.35 -4.68 -7.01
C LEU A 295 -18.08 -5.11 -8.45
N ARG A 296 -18.61 -4.30 -9.37
CA ARG A 296 -18.35 -4.41 -10.81
C ARG A 296 -18.07 -3.02 -11.35
N GLY A 297 -16.91 -2.80 -11.91
CA GLY A 297 -16.57 -1.46 -12.36
C GLY A 297 -15.16 -1.36 -12.90
N HIS A 298 -14.51 -0.24 -12.65
CA HIS A 298 -13.12 0.02 -12.97
C HIS A 298 -12.31 0.18 -11.69
N GLY A 299 -12.30 -0.87 -10.84
CA GLY A 299 -11.49 -0.92 -9.65
C GLY A 299 -10.00 -0.84 -10.01
N VAL A 300 -9.29 0.15 -9.45
CA VAL A 300 -7.87 0.42 -9.77
C VAL A 300 -6.98 0.02 -8.62
N THR A 301 -7.39 0.35 -7.40
CA THR A 301 -6.62 0.03 -6.21
C THR A 301 -7.55 -0.30 -5.06
N SER A 302 -7.03 -1.03 -4.11
CA SER A 302 -7.70 -1.33 -2.85
C SER A 302 -6.72 -1.20 -1.69
N ALA A 303 -7.26 -0.96 -0.51
CA ALA A 303 -6.51 -0.99 0.73
C ALA A 303 -7.36 -1.60 1.84
N PHE A 304 -6.75 -2.50 2.60
CA PHE A 304 -7.28 -2.97 3.87
C PHE A 304 -6.71 -2.15 5.03
N GLY A 305 -7.53 -1.94 6.07
CA GLY A 305 -7.13 -1.30 7.32
C GLY A 305 -8.27 -1.33 8.32
N ASP A 306 -7.97 -1.55 9.59
CA ASP A 306 -8.96 -1.53 10.67
C ASP A 306 -9.21 -0.08 11.12
N VAL A 307 -10.16 0.61 10.47
CA VAL A 307 -10.37 2.06 10.64
C VAL A 307 -11.20 2.42 11.87
N ASP A 308 -11.91 1.47 12.46
CA ASP A 308 -12.68 1.67 13.68
C ASP A 308 -12.09 0.93 14.89
N ASN A 309 -10.95 0.26 14.72
CA ASN A 309 -10.20 -0.49 15.73
C ASN A 309 -11.03 -1.62 16.37
N ASP A 310 -11.84 -2.33 15.59
CA ASP A 310 -12.60 -3.47 16.08
C ASP A 310 -11.86 -4.82 15.99
N GLY A 311 -10.66 -4.82 15.40
CA GLY A 311 -9.79 -5.96 15.19
C GLY A 311 -9.90 -6.59 13.80
N ARG A 312 -10.83 -6.14 12.95
CA ARG A 312 -11.08 -6.66 11.62
C ARG A 312 -10.67 -5.64 10.54
N PRO A 313 -9.98 -6.06 9.48
CA PRO A 313 -9.62 -5.13 8.41
C PRO A 313 -10.85 -4.72 7.59
N ASP A 314 -11.06 -3.41 7.46
CA ASP A 314 -12.03 -2.78 6.57
C ASP A 314 -11.44 -2.62 5.18
N LEU A 315 -12.28 -2.38 4.15
CA LEU A 315 -11.86 -2.34 2.76
C LEU A 315 -12.27 -1.03 2.08
N TYR A 316 -11.30 -0.32 1.52
CA TYR A 316 -11.55 0.76 0.56
C TYR A 316 -11.18 0.30 -0.86
N VAL A 317 -12.03 0.60 -1.83
CA VAL A 317 -11.80 0.31 -3.25
C VAL A 317 -11.96 1.58 -4.06
N ALA A 318 -10.88 2.01 -4.70
CA ALA A 318 -10.86 3.13 -5.60
C ALA A 318 -11.28 2.73 -7.01
N ASN A 319 -12.14 3.52 -7.63
CA ASN A 319 -12.58 3.34 -9.00
C ASN A 319 -12.07 4.45 -9.89
N PHE A 320 -11.42 4.06 -10.98
CA PHE A 320 -10.93 4.96 -12.01
C PHE A 320 -11.87 4.98 -13.19
N MET A 321 -12.54 6.11 -13.45
CA MET A 321 -13.25 6.34 -14.70
C MET A 321 -13.16 7.79 -15.15
N ALA A 322 -12.35 8.02 -16.16
CA ALA A 322 -12.45 9.20 -16.97
C ALA A 322 -13.60 8.98 -17.99
N GLY A 323 -14.82 9.29 -17.62
CA GLY A 323 -15.97 9.19 -18.52
C GLY A 323 -16.89 7.99 -18.29
N GLN A 324 -17.98 7.84 -18.35
CA GLN A 324 -19.26 7.14 -18.26
C GLN A 324 -19.23 5.60 -18.21
N PRO A 325 -20.14 4.97 -17.46
CA PRO A 325 -20.90 5.52 -16.34
C PRO A 325 -20.03 5.66 -15.10
N PHE A 326 -20.31 6.66 -14.29
CA PHE A 326 -19.49 6.95 -13.11
C PHE A 326 -19.61 5.83 -12.08
N TYR A 327 -18.55 5.08 -11.93
CA TYR A 327 -18.35 4.23 -10.78
C TYR A 327 -17.73 5.09 -9.67
N ARG A 328 -18.34 5.10 -8.50
CA ARG A 328 -17.78 5.75 -7.31
C ARG A 328 -16.82 4.81 -6.61
N ASP A 329 -15.95 5.36 -5.79
CA ASP A 329 -15.21 4.57 -4.83
C ASP A 329 -16.18 3.85 -3.87
N ALA A 330 -15.71 2.78 -3.26
CA ALA A 330 -16.49 2.03 -2.29
C ALA A 330 -15.68 1.86 -0.99
N PHE A 331 -16.36 2.02 0.14
CA PHE A 331 -15.77 1.79 1.43
C PHE A 331 -16.67 0.87 2.27
N PHE A 332 -16.10 -0.19 2.80
CA PHE A 332 -16.80 -1.22 3.54
C PHE A 332 -16.20 -1.40 4.92
N ILE A 333 -17.05 -1.42 5.94
CA ILE A 333 -16.69 -1.85 7.29
C ILE A 333 -16.92 -3.36 7.41
N ASN A 334 -15.93 -4.07 7.94
CA ASN A 334 -15.99 -5.50 8.16
C ASN A 334 -16.55 -5.84 9.54
N ALA A 335 -17.83 -6.18 9.60
CA ALA A 335 -18.49 -6.66 10.82
C ALA A 335 -18.79 -8.16 10.75
N ALA A 336 -17.82 -8.97 10.30
CA ALA A 336 -17.92 -10.37 9.86
C ALA A 336 -18.66 -10.55 8.51
N THR A 337 -19.33 -9.53 8.04
CA THR A 337 -19.77 -9.31 6.66
C THR A 337 -19.48 -7.85 6.32
N PHE A 338 -19.13 -7.57 5.07
CA PHE A 338 -18.80 -6.23 4.65
C PHE A 338 -20.06 -5.39 4.42
N LEU A 339 -20.10 -4.23 5.05
CA LEU A 339 -21.23 -3.31 5.00
C LEU A 339 -20.75 -1.96 4.46
N GLU A 340 -21.31 -1.50 3.36
CA GLU A 340 -20.95 -0.19 2.80
C GLU A 340 -21.11 0.93 3.83
N ALA A 341 -20.02 1.69 4.09
CA ALA A 341 -19.93 2.56 5.25
C ALA A 341 -20.26 4.02 4.97
N LEU A 342 -19.82 4.57 3.84
CA LEU A 342 -19.87 6.00 3.58
C LEU A 342 -20.76 6.31 2.37
N PRO A 343 -21.77 7.21 2.52
CA PRO A 343 -22.55 7.69 1.39
C PRO A 343 -21.80 8.77 0.60
N ASP A 344 -22.24 9.04 -0.66
CA ASP A 344 -21.90 10.27 -1.34
C ASP A 344 -22.17 11.49 -0.41
N PRO A 345 -21.29 12.52 -0.33
CA PRO A 345 -20.25 12.86 -1.31
C PRO A 345 -18.83 12.47 -0.92
N PHE A 346 -18.60 11.72 0.15
CA PHE A 346 -17.24 11.35 0.55
C PHE A 346 -16.57 10.47 -0.51
N LEU A 347 -17.31 9.47 -1.00
CA LEU A 347 -16.88 8.62 -2.09
C LEU A 347 -17.07 9.37 -3.41
N LYS A 348 -16.20 10.33 -3.68
CA LYS A 348 -16.25 11.17 -4.86
C LYS A 348 -16.16 10.34 -6.14
N ARG A 349 -16.67 10.94 -7.24
CA ARG A 349 -16.59 10.39 -8.59
C ARG A 349 -15.32 10.89 -9.31
N ASP A 350 -14.28 11.17 -8.54
CA ASP A 350 -12.97 11.56 -9.07
C ASP A 350 -12.25 10.31 -9.59
N ALA A 351 -11.27 10.47 -10.44
CA ALA A 351 -10.43 9.38 -10.92
C ALA A 351 -9.43 8.98 -9.83
N THR A 352 -9.91 8.37 -8.75
CA THR A 352 -9.06 7.92 -7.65
C THR A 352 -8.11 6.83 -8.15
N HIS A 353 -6.83 6.98 -7.91
CA HIS A 353 -5.79 6.13 -8.45
C HIS A 353 -5.01 5.39 -7.36
N GLY A 354 -4.52 6.11 -6.36
CA GLY A 354 -3.88 5.52 -5.19
C GLY A 354 -4.75 5.65 -3.95
N VAL A 355 -4.73 4.63 -3.12
CA VAL A 355 -5.36 4.63 -1.79
C VAL A 355 -4.42 3.99 -0.77
N ARG A 356 -4.36 4.59 0.43
CA ARG A 356 -3.63 4.05 1.57
C ARG A 356 -4.34 4.42 2.87
N PHE A 357 -4.50 3.44 3.74
CA PHE A 357 -4.72 3.69 5.15
C PHE A 357 -3.37 3.85 5.85
N VAL A 358 -3.22 4.92 6.61
CA VAL A 358 -1.98 5.26 7.31
C VAL A 358 -2.30 6.04 8.57
N ASP A 359 -1.70 5.69 9.68
CA ASP A 359 -1.76 6.47 10.94
C ASP A 359 -0.61 7.48 10.89
N PHE A 360 -0.79 8.60 10.16
CA PHE A 360 0.31 9.51 9.85
C PHE A 360 0.80 10.31 11.06
N ASP A 361 -0.07 10.54 12.05
CA ASP A 361 0.27 11.30 13.26
C ASP A 361 0.39 10.40 14.51
N ILE A 362 0.36 9.07 14.31
CA ILE A 362 0.48 8.02 15.33
C ILE A 362 -0.47 8.26 16.52
N ASP A 363 -1.70 8.72 16.22
CA ASP A 363 -2.73 8.91 17.24
C ASP A 363 -3.52 7.63 17.55
N GLY A 364 -3.24 6.55 16.83
CA GLY A 364 -3.85 5.23 16.96
C GLY A 364 -5.10 5.06 16.11
N ARG A 365 -5.27 5.89 15.08
CA ARG A 365 -6.37 5.82 14.11
C ARG A 365 -5.80 5.77 12.70
N LEU A 366 -6.33 4.89 11.88
CA LEU A 366 -5.96 4.91 10.48
C LEU A 366 -6.66 6.06 9.76
N ASP A 367 -5.86 6.93 9.17
CA ASP A 367 -6.27 7.99 8.27
C ASP A 367 -6.34 7.49 6.84
N LEU A 368 -6.95 8.26 5.94
CA LEU A 368 -7.11 7.87 4.54
C LEU A 368 -6.39 8.87 3.63
N SER A 369 -5.42 8.36 2.90
CA SER A 369 -4.67 9.09 1.87
C SER A 369 -5.10 8.63 0.50
N LEU A 370 -5.52 9.57 -0.36
CA LEU A 370 -5.97 9.31 -1.73
C LEU A 370 -5.14 10.10 -2.73
N THR A 371 -4.98 9.56 -3.94
CA THR A 371 -4.48 10.31 -5.09
C THR A 371 -5.46 10.22 -6.24
N ASN A 372 -5.73 11.36 -6.90
CA ASN A 372 -6.61 11.45 -8.05
C ASN A 372 -5.80 11.75 -9.31
N ASN A 373 -5.92 10.89 -10.29
CA ASN A 373 -5.16 10.99 -11.55
C ASN A 373 -5.74 12.00 -12.54
N ASP A 374 -6.88 12.62 -12.24
CA ASP A 374 -7.48 13.62 -13.12
C ASP A 374 -6.68 14.94 -13.07
N PRO A 375 -6.06 15.36 -14.20
CA PRO A 375 -5.36 16.65 -14.25
C PRO A 375 -6.29 17.87 -14.09
N ALA A 376 -7.61 17.68 -14.21
CA ALA A 376 -8.60 18.75 -14.12
C ALA A 376 -9.10 19.01 -12.69
N GLY A 377 -8.79 18.12 -11.74
CA GLY A 377 -9.28 18.31 -10.37
C GLY A 377 -8.97 17.18 -9.40
N GLY A 378 -9.54 17.27 -8.20
CA GLY A 378 -9.53 16.21 -7.17
C GLY A 378 -8.36 16.27 -6.19
N GLY A 379 -7.18 16.74 -6.60
CA GLY A 379 -6.00 16.77 -5.72
C GLY A 379 -5.57 15.38 -5.25
N HIS A 380 -4.83 15.34 -4.15
CA HIS A 380 -4.44 14.10 -3.45
C HIS A 380 -4.74 14.25 -1.95
N PRO A 381 -6.04 14.25 -1.59
CA PRO A 381 -6.47 14.61 -0.26
C PRO A 381 -6.01 13.63 0.80
N LEU A 382 -5.60 14.18 1.94
CA LEU A 382 -5.38 13.45 3.18
C LEU A 382 -6.59 13.70 4.10
N TRP A 383 -7.23 12.61 4.52
CA TRP A 383 -8.39 12.62 5.38
C TRP A 383 -8.01 12.08 6.75
N ARG A 384 -8.06 12.93 7.76
CA ARG A 384 -7.83 12.54 9.15
C ARG A 384 -9.07 11.86 9.72
N ASN A 385 -8.89 10.72 10.34
CA ASN A 385 -9.96 9.99 11.01
C ASN A 385 -10.31 10.62 12.36
N THR A 386 -11.50 11.19 12.45
CA THR A 386 -12.05 11.80 13.66
C THR A 386 -13.18 10.98 14.29
N GLY A 387 -13.40 9.76 13.74
CA GLY A 387 -14.43 8.84 14.18
C GLY A 387 -14.22 8.34 15.61
N ARG A 388 -15.28 7.81 16.17
CA ARG A 388 -15.21 7.13 17.46
C ARG A 388 -14.65 5.73 17.26
N MET A 389 -13.47 5.45 17.83
CA MET A 389 -12.90 4.11 17.81
C MET A 389 -13.72 3.15 18.68
N ARG A 390 -13.90 1.94 18.22
CA ARG A 390 -14.55 0.84 18.95
C ARG A 390 -13.59 0.21 19.94
N GLY A 391 -12.34 0.03 19.53
CA GLY A 391 -11.27 -0.55 20.32
C GLY A 391 -10.06 0.35 20.45
N ARG A 392 -8.99 -0.25 20.96
CA ARG A 392 -7.64 0.34 21.01
C ARG A 392 -6.85 -0.11 19.79
N SER A 393 -5.66 0.44 19.64
CA SER A 393 -4.71 -0.01 18.63
C SER A 393 -3.29 -0.01 19.15
N ILE A 394 -2.40 -0.60 18.35
CA ILE A 394 -0.96 -0.49 18.53
C ILE A 394 -0.28 -0.45 17.17
N ALA A 395 0.63 0.48 16.99
CA ALA A 395 1.52 0.52 15.84
C ALA A 395 2.76 -0.35 16.11
N VAL A 396 3.16 -1.19 15.15
CA VAL A 396 4.30 -2.09 15.28
C VAL A 396 5.28 -1.86 14.14
N GLU A 397 6.53 -1.58 14.48
CA GLU A 397 7.65 -1.52 13.55
C GLU A 397 8.45 -2.82 13.64
N VAL A 398 8.62 -3.50 12.50
CA VAL A 398 9.41 -4.73 12.41
C VAL A 398 10.79 -4.39 11.89
N ALA A 399 11.83 -4.73 12.66
CA ALA A 399 13.20 -4.50 12.28
C ALA A 399 14.05 -5.77 12.52
N ASP A 400 15.15 -5.90 11.79
CA ASP A 400 16.15 -6.94 12.05
C ASP A 400 17.16 -6.54 13.15
N SER A 401 18.11 -7.44 13.45
CA SER A 401 19.15 -7.22 14.43
C SER A 401 20.10 -6.05 14.11
N ASN A 402 20.11 -5.58 12.86
CA ASN A 402 20.89 -4.44 12.39
C ASN A 402 20.04 -3.15 12.32
N ALA A 403 18.82 -3.20 12.88
CA ALA A 403 17.86 -2.10 12.86
C ALA A 403 17.32 -1.75 11.44
N ARG A 404 17.44 -2.66 10.48
CA ARG A 404 16.80 -2.50 9.17
C ARG A 404 15.29 -2.60 9.34
N ARG A 405 14.55 -1.59 8.90
CA ARG A 405 13.12 -1.48 9.15
C ARG A 405 12.28 -2.30 8.20
N THR A 406 12.59 -2.26 6.91
CA THR A 406 11.75 -2.85 5.88
C THR A 406 11.86 -4.37 5.87
N ARG A 407 10.87 -5.02 6.46
CA ARG A 407 10.69 -6.48 6.46
C ARG A 407 9.41 -6.82 5.72
N ALA A 408 9.29 -6.32 4.49
CA ALA A 408 8.14 -6.51 3.64
C ALA A 408 7.71 -7.98 3.56
N GLY A 409 6.40 -8.25 3.66
CA GLY A 409 5.85 -9.59 3.69
C GLY A 409 5.91 -10.29 5.06
N SER A 410 6.53 -9.70 6.08
CA SER A 410 6.46 -10.22 7.46
C SER A 410 5.05 -10.08 8.03
N GLU A 411 4.63 -11.08 8.81
CA GLU A 411 3.34 -11.08 9.48
C GLU A 411 3.47 -10.52 10.90
N VAL A 412 2.50 -9.70 11.32
CA VAL A 412 2.38 -9.19 12.69
C VAL A 412 1.03 -9.60 13.24
N ARG A 413 1.01 -10.34 14.33
CA ARG A 413 -0.19 -10.93 14.93
C ARG A 413 -0.32 -10.54 16.39
N ALA A 414 -1.48 -10.01 16.78
CA ALA A 414 -1.80 -9.71 18.17
C ALA A 414 -2.73 -10.79 18.74
N TYR A 415 -2.34 -11.35 19.89
CA TYR A 415 -3.15 -12.33 20.61
C TYR A 415 -3.55 -11.78 21.98
N ARG A 416 -4.64 -12.28 22.52
CA ARG A 416 -4.94 -12.11 23.95
C ARG A 416 -3.80 -12.68 24.79
N ALA A 417 -3.23 -11.88 25.69
CA ALA A 417 -2.06 -12.28 26.47
C ALA A 417 -2.23 -13.64 27.15
N GLY A 418 -1.21 -14.49 26.99
CA GLY A 418 -1.18 -15.83 27.53
C GLY A 418 -2.08 -16.86 26.84
N THR A 419 -2.68 -16.50 25.69
CA THR A 419 -3.53 -17.40 24.87
C THR A 419 -3.08 -17.43 23.42
N ARG A 420 -3.79 -18.17 22.56
CA ARG A 420 -3.66 -18.14 21.11
C ARG A 420 -4.93 -17.59 20.42
N GLU A 421 -5.77 -16.87 21.16
CA GLU A 421 -6.90 -16.16 20.60
C GLU A 421 -6.41 -14.95 19.81
N LEU A 422 -6.54 -15.02 18.49
CA LEU A 422 -6.13 -13.94 17.58
C LEU A 422 -7.09 -12.77 17.72
N LEU A 423 -6.53 -11.57 17.91
CA LEU A 423 -7.28 -10.32 18.03
C LEU A 423 -7.16 -9.49 16.73
N SER A 424 -6.03 -9.56 16.06
CA SER A 424 -5.75 -8.85 14.82
C SER A 424 -4.51 -9.40 14.15
N ALA A 425 -4.44 -9.31 12.82
CA ALA A 425 -3.27 -9.66 12.04
C ALA A 425 -3.09 -8.71 10.86
N ALA A 426 -1.84 -8.37 10.53
CA ALA A 426 -1.53 -7.58 9.36
C ALA A 426 -0.15 -7.94 8.80
N LEU A 427 0.11 -7.56 7.55
CA LEU A 427 1.41 -7.70 6.88
C LEU A 427 2.17 -6.39 6.89
N VAL A 428 3.49 -6.47 7.02
CA VAL A 428 4.37 -5.36 6.63
C VAL A 428 4.23 -5.17 5.11
N ASP A 429 3.98 -3.93 4.66
CA ASP A 429 3.63 -3.64 3.26
C ASP A 429 4.64 -4.23 2.27
N SER A 430 4.14 -5.02 1.35
CA SER A 430 4.90 -5.71 0.31
C SER A 430 4.44 -5.35 -1.10
N GLY A 431 3.78 -4.16 -1.25
CA GLY A 431 3.28 -3.67 -2.53
C GLY A 431 1.77 -3.73 -2.67
N SER A 432 1.00 -3.68 -1.58
CA SER A 432 -0.47 -3.63 -1.64
C SER A 432 -0.98 -2.42 -2.42
N GLY A 433 -2.06 -2.59 -3.18
CA GLY A 433 -2.71 -1.53 -3.93
C GLY A 433 -2.13 -1.33 -5.33
N TYR A 434 -1.92 -0.07 -5.75
CA TYR A 434 -1.51 0.25 -7.12
C TYR A 434 -0.25 1.09 -7.15
N CYS A 435 0.78 0.53 -7.78
CA CYS A 435 2.03 1.23 -8.14
C CYS A 435 2.79 1.89 -6.98
N SER A 436 2.57 1.46 -5.75
CA SER A 436 3.21 2.03 -4.57
C SER A 436 3.56 0.98 -3.52
N GLN A 437 4.63 1.24 -2.77
CA GLN A 437 4.98 0.54 -1.54
C GLN A 437 5.41 1.57 -0.49
N SER A 438 4.94 1.40 0.73
CA SER A 438 5.26 2.27 1.86
C SER A 438 6.18 1.56 2.86
N ASP A 439 6.97 2.35 3.58
CA ASP A 439 7.73 1.91 4.76
C ASP A 439 7.14 2.59 6.00
N ALA A 440 6.03 2.05 6.47
CA ALA A 440 5.29 2.57 7.61
C ALA A 440 5.04 1.47 8.65
N PRO A 441 4.89 1.80 9.94
CA PRO A 441 4.53 0.84 10.97
C PRO A 441 3.20 0.14 10.66
N VAL A 442 3.12 -1.13 11.02
CA VAL A 442 1.89 -1.91 10.92
C VAL A 442 0.91 -1.47 12.00
N HIS A 443 -0.31 -1.13 11.62
CA HIS A 443 -1.38 -0.80 12.54
C HIS A 443 -2.21 -2.06 12.86
N LEU A 444 -2.39 -2.35 14.14
CA LEU A 444 -3.25 -3.42 14.63
C LEU A 444 -4.35 -2.81 15.50
N GLY A 445 -5.60 -2.84 15.02
CA GLY A 445 -6.75 -2.56 15.87
C GLY A 445 -7.02 -3.73 16.81
N LEU A 446 -7.57 -3.45 17.96
CA LEU A 446 -7.81 -4.44 19.01
C LEU A 446 -9.27 -4.39 19.41
N SER A 447 -9.95 -5.51 19.31
CA SER A 447 -11.38 -5.63 19.60
C SER A 447 -11.81 -4.89 20.89
N GLU A 448 -12.93 -4.17 20.83
CA GLU A 448 -13.53 -3.46 21.97
C GLU A 448 -13.81 -4.36 23.18
N ASN A 449 -13.95 -5.66 22.94
CA ASN A 449 -14.22 -6.65 23.97
C ASN A 449 -12.96 -7.05 24.76
N TRP A 450 -11.78 -6.49 24.43
CA TRP A 450 -10.54 -6.80 25.10
C TRP A 450 -9.79 -5.55 25.57
N ASN A 451 -9.67 -5.36 26.89
CA ASN A 451 -8.95 -4.26 27.52
C ASN A 451 -7.68 -4.69 28.28
N GLY A 452 -7.31 -5.97 28.17
CA GLY A 452 -6.12 -6.54 28.80
C GLY A 452 -4.84 -6.31 28.00
N ALA A 453 -3.76 -6.90 28.51
CA ALA A 453 -2.49 -6.98 27.80
C ALA A 453 -2.61 -7.93 26.58
N ILE A 454 -1.69 -7.77 25.63
CA ILE A 454 -1.61 -8.58 24.41
C ILE A 454 -0.22 -9.22 24.31
N ASP A 455 -0.16 -10.31 23.57
CA ASP A 455 1.09 -10.89 23.08
C ASP A 455 1.19 -10.56 21.57
N ILE A 456 2.34 -10.07 21.12
CA ILE A 456 2.60 -9.80 19.69
C ILE A 456 3.61 -10.81 19.18
N GLU A 457 3.22 -11.51 18.12
CA GLU A 457 4.07 -12.42 17.36
C GLU A 457 4.41 -11.78 16.00
N VAL A 458 5.69 -11.67 15.72
CA VAL A 458 6.20 -11.28 14.39
C VAL A 458 6.75 -12.54 13.74
N ILE A 459 6.27 -12.83 12.53
CA ILE A 459 6.74 -13.95 11.74
C ILE A 459 7.52 -13.39 10.56
N THR A 460 8.82 -13.67 10.51
CA THR A 460 9.70 -13.36 9.39
C THR A 460 10.02 -14.61 8.62
N LEU A 461 10.38 -14.46 7.36
CA LEU A 461 10.63 -15.55 6.42
C LEU A 461 12.09 -15.57 6.02
N THR A 462 12.67 -16.76 5.93
CA THR A 462 14.02 -16.97 5.38
C THR A 462 14.09 -18.33 4.71
N SER A 463 14.21 -18.36 3.39
CA SER A 463 14.49 -19.59 2.58
C SER A 463 13.79 -20.87 3.08
N GLY A 464 12.46 -20.92 3.03
CA GLY A 464 11.68 -22.10 3.44
C GLY A 464 11.50 -22.25 4.94
N ALA A 465 11.67 -21.19 5.73
CA ALA A 465 11.49 -21.23 7.17
C ALA A 465 10.75 -20.00 7.71
N ARG A 466 9.78 -20.24 8.59
CA ARG A 466 9.01 -19.23 9.34
C ARG A 466 9.63 -19.05 10.72
N HIS A 467 10.11 -17.85 11.01
CA HIS A 467 10.73 -17.51 12.30
C HIS A 467 9.80 -16.62 13.12
N ALA A 468 9.34 -17.13 14.24
CA ALA A 468 8.42 -16.41 15.13
C ALA A 468 9.18 -15.75 16.27
N SER A 469 9.04 -14.43 16.40
CA SER A 469 9.48 -13.62 17.54
C SER A 469 8.27 -13.20 18.35
N LEU A 470 8.19 -13.64 19.62
CA LEU A 470 7.03 -13.41 20.48
C LEU A 470 7.38 -12.45 21.62
N VAL A 471 6.74 -11.28 21.65
CA VAL A 471 6.80 -10.32 22.75
C VAL A 471 5.52 -10.42 23.57
N ARG A 472 5.66 -10.71 24.85
CA ARG A 472 4.54 -11.06 25.72
C ARG A 472 4.12 -9.93 26.65
N ASN A 473 2.84 -9.95 27.02
CA ASN A 473 2.25 -9.12 28.07
C ASN A 473 2.44 -7.62 27.82
N ILE A 474 2.22 -7.19 26.59
CA ILE A 474 2.32 -5.79 26.16
C ILE A 474 1.06 -5.06 26.61
N ALA A 475 1.22 -3.88 27.23
CA ALA A 475 0.14 -2.94 27.50
C ALA A 475 0.08 -1.93 26.31
N PRO A 476 -0.91 -1.98 25.41
CA PRO A 476 -0.96 -1.10 24.25
C PRO A 476 -0.89 0.38 24.60
N GLU A 477 -1.48 0.79 25.73
CA GLU A 477 -1.48 2.18 26.20
C GLU A 477 -0.06 2.75 26.44
N ALA A 478 0.94 1.90 26.67
CA ALA A 478 2.32 2.33 26.84
C ALA A 478 2.97 2.79 25.52
N TYR A 479 2.33 2.51 24.39
CA TYR A 479 2.81 2.83 23.05
C TYR A 479 1.96 3.87 22.32
N LYS A 480 1.05 4.53 23.03
CA LYS A 480 0.28 5.63 22.44
C LYS A 480 1.21 6.76 22.00
N GLY A 481 1.07 7.18 20.73
CA GLY A 481 1.90 8.21 20.12
C GLY A 481 3.31 7.74 19.72
N ARG A 482 3.53 6.43 19.60
CA ARG A 482 4.77 5.84 19.08
C ARG A 482 4.56 4.38 18.68
N ALA A 483 5.33 3.90 17.72
CA ALA A 483 5.34 2.48 17.38
C ALA A 483 6.10 1.63 18.42
N LEU A 484 5.64 0.39 18.63
CA LEU A 484 6.41 -0.65 19.28
C LEU A 484 7.40 -1.23 18.28
N ARG A 485 8.68 -1.04 18.51
CA ARG A 485 9.71 -1.65 17.70
C ARG A 485 10.02 -3.07 18.16
N ILE A 486 9.87 -4.04 17.27
CA ILE A 486 10.19 -5.45 17.52
C ILE A 486 11.38 -5.83 16.64
N ILE A 487 12.47 -6.25 17.29
CA ILE A 487 13.61 -6.84 16.60
C ILE A 487 13.29 -8.30 16.34
N ALA A 488 13.01 -8.62 15.08
CA ALA A 488 12.77 -9.98 14.66
C ALA A 488 14.11 -10.74 14.57
N THR A 489 14.17 -11.90 15.18
CA THR A 489 15.31 -12.81 15.04
C THR A 489 15.19 -13.60 13.75
N ARG A 490 16.33 -13.82 13.06
CA ARG A 490 16.41 -14.77 11.93
C ARG A 490 16.22 -16.20 12.41
#